data_c12cb45af1eccdac1aaef91f7869f9e2
#
_entry.id   c12cb45af1eccdac1aaef91f7869f9e2
#
_cell.length_a   1.000
_cell.length_b   1.000
_cell.length_c   1.000
_cell.angle_alpha   90.00
_cell.angle_beta   90.00
_cell.angle_gamma   90.00
#
_symmetry.space_group_name_H-M   'P 1'
#
loop_
_entity.id
_entity.type
_entity.pdbx_description
1 polymer ?
#
loop_
_entity_poly.entity_id
_entity_poly.type
_entity_poly.pdbx_seq_one_letter_code
_entity_poly.pdbx_strand_id
1 'polypeptide(L)'
;MHILVTAASKHGATDDVADAIAKRLQESGMTVDRIAPSEVATVAPYDAVIVGSAVYILQWMPEAHDFMERFGDDLQGKPVWAFSVGM
;
A
#
# COMPACT_ATOMS: atom_id res chain seq x y z
N MET A 1 -8.74 -14.54 0.92
CA MET A 1 -8.01 -13.59 0.09
C MET A 1 -6.92 -12.93 0.92
N HIS A 2 -5.71 -12.89 0.43
CA HIS A 2 -4.57 -12.32 1.13
C HIS A 2 -4.20 -10.98 0.49
N ILE A 3 -4.28 -9.91 1.26
CA ILE A 3 -4.12 -8.55 0.75
C ILE A 3 -2.95 -7.87 1.45
N LEU A 4 -2.09 -7.24 0.65
CA LEU A 4 -1.04 -6.36 1.16
C LEU A 4 -1.56 -4.93 1.19
N VAL A 5 -1.42 -4.26 2.33
CA VAL A 5 -1.67 -2.83 2.45
C VAL A 5 -0.36 -2.16 2.81
N THR A 6 0.11 -1.29 1.94
CA THR A 6 1.36 -0.56 2.14
C THR A 6 1.14 0.92 1.87
N ALA A 7 1.83 1.78 2.62
CA ALA A 7 1.66 3.22 2.48
C ALA A 7 2.92 3.97 2.88
N ALA A 8 3.21 5.02 2.13
CA ALA A 8 4.28 5.96 2.46
C ALA A 8 3.66 7.20 3.09
N SER A 9 4.06 7.52 4.31
CA SER A 9 3.48 8.60 5.09
C SER A 9 4.57 9.57 5.55
N LYS A 10 4.24 10.86 5.55
CA LYS A 10 5.17 11.89 6.03
C LYS A 10 4.91 12.27 7.49
N HIS A 11 3.64 12.37 7.88
CA HIS A 11 3.25 12.82 9.23
C HIS A 11 2.22 11.87 9.87
N GLY A 12 2.12 10.65 9.40
CA GLY A 12 1.25 9.64 9.97
C GLY A 12 -0.17 9.60 9.43
N ALA A 13 -0.63 10.63 8.70
CA ALA A 13 -2.01 10.66 8.20
C ALA A 13 -2.28 9.54 7.19
N THR A 14 -1.35 9.27 6.30
CA THR A 14 -1.49 8.18 5.32
C THR A 14 -1.47 6.82 6.02
N ASP A 15 -0.63 6.68 7.05
CA ASP A 15 -0.59 5.45 7.85
C ASP A 15 -1.92 5.22 8.55
N ASP A 16 -2.54 6.27 9.10
CA ASP A 16 -3.84 6.15 9.75
C ASP A 16 -4.92 5.67 8.78
N VAL A 17 -4.92 6.19 7.55
CA VAL A 17 -5.85 5.74 6.51
C VAL A 17 -5.58 4.28 6.14
N ALA A 18 -4.31 3.92 5.96
CA ALA A 18 -3.93 2.55 5.63
C ALA A 18 -4.32 1.57 6.74
N ASP A 19 -4.12 1.96 8.00
CA ASP A 19 -4.50 1.13 9.14
C ASP A 19 -6.01 0.93 9.21
N ALA A 20 -6.79 1.98 8.92
CA ALA A 20 -8.24 1.89 8.88
C ALA A 20 -8.73 0.96 7.77
N ILE A 21 -8.10 1.04 6.59
CA ILE A 21 -8.42 0.15 5.46
C ILE A 21 -8.10 -1.30 5.84
N ALA A 22 -6.92 -1.54 6.41
CA ALA A 22 -6.49 -2.88 6.81
C ALA A 22 -7.46 -3.49 7.83
N LYS A 23 -7.84 -2.71 8.83
CA LYS A 23 -8.78 -3.15 9.86
C LYS A 23 -10.13 -3.52 9.25
N ARG A 24 -10.63 -2.68 8.34
CA ARG A 24 -11.92 -2.92 7.69
C ARG A 24 -11.92 -4.21 6.88
N LEU A 25 -10.84 -4.46 6.16
CA LEU A 25 -10.69 -5.68 5.37
C LEU A 25 -10.58 -6.92 6.27
N GLN A 26 -9.88 -6.81 7.39
CA GLN A 26 -9.79 -7.90 8.36
C GLN A 26 -11.16 -8.23 8.96
N GLU A 27 -11.95 -7.21 9.26
CA GLU A 27 -13.32 -7.38 9.77
C GLU A 27 -14.21 -8.08 8.74
N SER A 28 -13.90 -7.96 7.46
CA SER A 28 -14.62 -8.63 6.38
C SER A 28 -14.14 -10.07 6.13
N GLY A 29 -13.23 -10.57 6.95
CA GLY A 29 -12.75 -11.95 6.85
C GLY A 29 -11.53 -12.16 5.97
N MET A 30 -10.90 -11.09 5.50
CA MET A 30 -9.70 -11.18 4.66
C MET A 30 -8.45 -11.22 5.51
N THR A 31 -7.42 -11.91 5.01
CA THR A 31 -6.08 -11.89 5.61
C THR A 31 -5.33 -10.69 5.09
N VAL A 32 -4.88 -9.81 5.97
CA VAL A 32 -4.25 -8.55 5.59
C VAL A 32 -2.90 -8.41 6.26
N ASP A 33 -1.87 -8.09 5.47
CA ASP A 33 -0.56 -7.70 5.97
C ASP A 33 -0.38 -6.19 5.75
N ARG A 34 -0.06 -5.49 6.82
CA ARG A 34 0.21 -4.05 6.79
C ARG A 34 1.71 -3.83 6.95
N ILE A 35 2.40 -3.57 5.84
CA ILE A 35 3.87 -3.52 5.80
C ILE A 35 4.30 -2.20 5.14
N ALA A 36 5.36 -1.60 5.68
CA ALA A 36 5.93 -0.39 5.07
C ALA A 36 6.50 -0.71 3.67
N PRO A 37 6.43 0.22 2.70
CA PRO A 37 6.87 -0.06 1.33
C PRO A 37 8.31 -0.55 1.23
N SER A 38 9.20 0.02 2.03
CA SER A 38 10.61 -0.36 2.01
C SER A 38 10.89 -1.74 2.63
N GLU A 39 9.93 -2.27 3.38
CA GLU A 39 10.09 -3.54 4.08
C GLU A 39 9.43 -4.70 3.34
N VAL A 40 8.73 -4.44 2.25
CA VAL A 40 8.12 -5.49 1.45
C VAL A 40 9.19 -6.24 0.68
N ALA A 41 9.33 -7.53 0.95
CA ALA A 41 10.32 -8.36 0.27
C ALA A 41 9.79 -8.95 -1.03
N THR A 42 8.49 -9.28 -1.06
CA THR A 42 7.85 -9.88 -2.24
C THR A 42 6.36 -9.59 -2.22
N VAL A 43 5.75 -9.54 -3.39
CA VAL A 43 4.29 -9.43 -3.53
C VAL A 43 3.64 -10.75 -3.97
N ALA A 44 4.44 -11.79 -4.17
CA ALA A 44 3.96 -13.08 -4.71
C ALA A 44 2.81 -13.71 -3.89
N PRO A 45 2.83 -13.69 -2.53
CA PRO A 45 1.77 -14.36 -1.77
C PRO A 45 0.44 -13.59 -1.74
N TYR A 46 0.39 -12.38 -2.28
CA TYR A 46 -0.80 -11.54 -2.17
C TYR A 46 -1.70 -11.67 -3.39
N ASP A 47 -3.00 -11.74 -3.14
CA ASP A 47 -4.02 -11.75 -4.21
C ASP A 47 -4.31 -10.34 -4.71
N ALA A 48 -4.13 -9.34 -3.85
CA ALA A 48 -4.36 -7.94 -4.19
C ALA A 48 -3.43 -7.06 -3.37
N VAL A 49 -3.17 -5.86 -3.88
CA VAL A 49 -2.30 -4.89 -3.21
C VAL A 49 -2.99 -3.53 -3.16
N ILE A 50 -2.95 -2.91 -1.98
CA ILE A 50 -3.41 -1.54 -1.79
C ILE A 50 -2.18 -0.71 -1.43
N VAL A 51 -1.88 0.30 -2.24
CA VAL A 51 -0.73 1.17 -2.03
C VAL A 51 -1.20 2.61 -1.85
N GLY A 52 -0.72 3.25 -0.80
CA GLY A 52 -1.05 4.63 -0.51
C GLY A 52 0.19 5.49 -0.38
N SER A 53 0.04 6.78 -0.60
CA SER A 53 1.13 7.73 -0.40
C SER A 53 0.59 9.09 0.02
N ALA A 54 1.33 9.76 0.90
CA ALA A 54 1.15 11.19 1.08
C ALA A 54 1.56 11.89 -0.21
N VAL A 55 0.81 12.91 -0.57
CA VAL A 55 1.13 13.75 -1.74
C VAL A 55 1.75 15.04 -1.24
N TYR A 56 2.96 15.31 -1.70
CA TYR A 56 3.66 16.54 -1.39
C TYR A 56 4.11 17.19 -2.70
N ILE A 57 3.70 18.42 -2.93
CA ILE A 57 3.98 19.17 -4.16
C ILE A 57 3.59 18.33 -5.39
N LEU A 58 2.36 17.79 -5.36
CA LEU A 58 1.75 17.01 -6.45
C LEU A 58 2.48 15.71 -6.80
N GLN A 59 3.30 15.20 -5.89
CA GLN A 59 4.04 13.97 -6.12
C GLN A 59 3.87 12.99 -4.96
N TRP A 60 3.87 11.72 -5.29
CA TRP A 60 3.95 10.65 -4.31
C TRP A 60 5.33 10.63 -3.66
N MET A 61 5.39 10.12 -2.44
CA MET A 61 6.65 9.99 -1.72
C MET A 61 7.57 8.99 -2.43
N PRO A 62 8.91 9.21 -2.33
CA PRO A 62 9.88 8.32 -2.98
C PRO A 62 9.71 6.85 -2.64
N GLU A 63 9.33 6.54 -1.39
CA GLU A 63 9.14 5.15 -0.94
C GLU A 63 8.02 4.46 -1.72
N ALA A 64 6.94 5.18 -2.03
CA ALA A 64 5.84 4.63 -2.80
C ALA A 64 6.22 4.45 -4.27
N HIS A 65 6.94 5.41 -4.84
CA HIS A 65 7.48 5.27 -6.20
C HIS A 65 8.42 4.08 -6.30
N ASP A 66 9.34 3.96 -5.35
CA ASP A 66 10.30 2.87 -5.33
C ASP A 66 9.60 1.51 -5.25
N PHE A 67 8.57 1.41 -4.41
CA PHE A 67 7.77 0.20 -4.31
C PHE A 67 7.16 -0.18 -5.68
N MET A 68 6.56 0.78 -6.35
CA MET A 68 5.94 0.55 -7.66
C MET A 68 6.96 0.16 -8.72
N GLU A 69 8.15 0.75 -8.69
CA GLU A 69 9.22 0.39 -9.61
C GLU A 69 9.75 -1.02 -9.36
N ARG A 70 9.97 -1.37 -8.08
CA ARG A 70 10.50 -2.69 -7.71
C ARG A 70 9.54 -3.82 -8.06
N PHE A 71 8.26 -3.61 -7.87
CA PHE A 71 7.27 -4.67 -8.00
C PHE A 71 6.32 -4.50 -9.18
N GLY A 72 6.54 -3.51 -10.03
CA GLY A 72 5.63 -3.22 -11.15
C GLY A 72 5.33 -4.43 -12.02
N ASP A 73 6.36 -5.19 -12.38
CA ASP A 73 6.17 -6.38 -13.21
C ASP A 73 5.43 -7.48 -12.44
N ASP A 74 5.75 -7.64 -11.16
CA ASP A 74 5.12 -8.67 -10.31
C ASP A 74 3.67 -8.36 -10.02
N LEU A 75 3.28 -7.08 -10.09
CA LEU A 75 1.91 -6.65 -9.86
C LEU A 75 1.01 -6.81 -11.08
N GLN A 76 1.58 -7.07 -12.25
CA GLN A 76 0.77 -7.32 -13.44
C GLN A 76 -0.11 -8.54 -13.23
N GLY A 77 -1.39 -8.40 -13.56
CA GLY A 77 -2.36 -9.46 -13.37
C GLY A 77 -2.96 -9.52 -11.97
N LYS A 78 -2.52 -8.68 -11.05
CA LYS A 78 -3.12 -8.57 -9.72
C LYS A 78 -3.94 -7.28 -9.62
N PRO A 79 -5.08 -7.29 -8.91
CA PRO A 79 -5.77 -6.05 -8.58
C PRO A 79 -4.88 -5.16 -7.71
N VAL A 80 -4.72 -3.91 -8.12
CA VAL A 80 -3.96 -2.92 -7.37
C VAL A 80 -4.83 -1.67 -7.20
N TRP A 81 -5.02 -1.25 -5.96
CA TRP A 81 -5.71 0.00 -5.65
C TRP A 81 -4.71 0.98 -5.09
N ALA A 82 -4.76 2.20 -5.58
CA ALA A 82 -3.88 3.28 -5.12
C ALA A 82 -4.71 4.38 -4.48
N PHE A 83 -4.23 4.93 -3.37
CA PHE A 83 -4.86 6.09 -2.76
C PHE A 83 -3.81 7.14 -2.41
N SER A 84 -4.26 8.39 -2.31
CA SER A 84 -3.40 9.52 -1.98
C SER A 84 -4.01 10.31 -0.85
N VAL A 85 -3.16 10.81 0.05
CA VAL A 85 -3.57 11.69 1.14
C VAL A 85 -2.90 13.03 0.92
N GLY A 86 -3.70 14.06 0.67
CA GLY A 86 -3.21 15.41 0.45
C GLY A 86 -2.65 16.04 1.71
N MET A 87 -1.64 16.88 1.52
CA MET A 87 -0.96 17.57 2.59
C MET A 87 -1.22 19.08 2.50
#